data_693968e90dc5888461bd8068024f54b5
#
_entry.id   693968e90dc5888461bd8068024f54b5
#
_cell.length_a   1.000
_cell.length_b   1.000
_cell.length_c   1.000
_cell.angle_alpha   90.00
_cell.angle_beta   90.00
_cell.angle_gamma   90.00
#
_symmetry.space_group_name_H-M   'P 1'
#
loop_
_entity.id
_entity.type
_entity.pdbx_description
1 polymer ?
#
loop_
_entity_poly.entity_id
_entity_poly.type
_entity_poly.pdbx_seq_one_letter_code
_entity_poly.pdbx_strand_id
1 'polypeptide(L)'
;MKNISFTYLLFCFGLLTLLIASNDNFLSILPIYHGSKFQDLRYVFEYGDCLNKISNNNCTFYENHPFVYPQIWLLISKHINLFYGTIFYLLFVFLYLIISIVTFKDINKKYIYHFLFFFSPVSVLLIIRANNDIIIFILTYLLITLLKNNKFRVISFSLFIFSYLLKIYSIFLILIFFIKKKDFNIKNYFLLLIFIIVTYFFINEILEINKIYNKSKLVASYSSALIFDLFNYLNFKFKINAELFSRISLLIVTALSFSKLNKINCNISKENYLLFVSGAIILVTSFFLSRTFDYKLIFILLIIPAIFEIKKKENSYLINIIIFCIFATLWFEAIIFYYSKHINYDVNKFIYLEEKNIKIVFLGFLTGFKNILQWIINIFMIFLCKNIVLKNFNK
;
A
#
# COMPACT_ATOMS: atom_id res chain seq x y z
N MET A 1 -10.05 0.88 -25.33
CA MET A 1 -10.49 2.12 -24.66
C MET A 1 -11.94 2.56 -24.95
N LYS A 2 -12.74 1.75 -25.64
CA LYS A 2 -14.09 2.13 -26.14
C LYS A 2 -15.18 2.47 -25.09
N ASN A 3 -14.92 2.45 -23.79
CA ASN A 3 -15.99 2.59 -22.79
C ASN A 3 -15.65 3.45 -21.57
N ILE A 4 -14.68 4.35 -21.68
CA ILE A 4 -14.47 5.36 -20.64
C ILE A 4 -15.21 6.62 -21.11
N SER A 5 -16.17 7.11 -20.30
CA SER A 5 -16.78 8.40 -20.57
C SER A 5 -15.69 9.49 -20.43
N PHE A 6 -15.42 10.19 -21.50
CA PHE A 6 -14.50 11.34 -21.49
C PHE A 6 -14.90 12.37 -20.45
N THR A 7 -16.21 12.57 -20.30
CA THR A 7 -16.80 13.45 -19.27
C THR A 7 -16.41 13.03 -17.86
N TYR A 8 -16.43 11.71 -17.57
CA TYR A 8 -16.01 11.22 -16.25
C TYR A 8 -14.53 11.43 -16.00
N LEU A 9 -13.68 11.21 -17.02
CA LEU A 9 -12.24 11.46 -16.91
C LEU A 9 -11.97 12.94 -16.62
N LEU A 10 -12.62 13.87 -17.34
CA LEU A 10 -12.51 15.30 -17.11
C LEU A 10 -12.99 15.71 -15.71
N PHE A 11 -14.10 15.13 -15.25
CA PHE A 11 -14.59 15.37 -13.89
C PHE A 11 -13.56 14.95 -12.82
N CYS A 12 -13.02 13.74 -12.92
CA CYS A 12 -11.99 13.25 -11.99
C CYS A 12 -10.72 14.09 -12.06
N PHE A 13 -10.29 14.47 -13.26
CA PHE A 13 -9.15 15.37 -13.46
C PHE A 13 -9.39 16.74 -12.83
N GLY A 14 -10.58 17.32 -13.02
CA GLY A 14 -10.96 18.59 -12.40
C GLY A 14 -10.92 18.52 -10.86
N LEU A 15 -11.44 17.45 -10.26
CA LEU A 15 -11.35 17.26 -8.81
C LEU A 15 -9.89 17.11 -8.33
N LEU A 16 -9.06 16.36 -9.04
CA LEU A 16 -7.65 16.25 -8.71
C LEU A 16 -6.92 17.58 -8.79
N THR A 17 -7.16 18.37 -9.84
CA THR A 17 -6.55 19.70 -9.99
C THR A 17 -7.00 20.63 -8.87
N LEU A 18 -8.28 20.60 -8.47
CA LEU A 18 -8.77 21.36 -7.32
C LEU A 18 -8.07 20.95 -6.02
N LEU A 19 -7.93 19.65 -5.76
CA LEU A 19 -7.22 19.15 -4.57
C LEU A 19 -5.73 19.58 -4.56
N ILE A 20 -5.07 19.49 -5.71
CA ILE A 20 -3.65 19.83 -5.84
C ILE A 20 -3.44 21.36 -5.84
N ALA A 21 -4.33 22.14 -6.43
CA ALA A 21 -4.23 23.59 -6.47
C ALA A 21 -4.65 24.27 -5.15
N SER A 22 -5.48 23.60 -4.32
CA SER A 22 -5.93 24.16 -3.05
C SER A 22 -4.76 24.46 -2.11
N ASN A 23 -4.90 25.52 -1.32
CA ASN A 23 -3.90 25.89 -0.32
C ASN A 23 -4.03 25.02 0.95
N ASP A 24 -3.03 25.06 1.82
CA ASP A 24 -3.00 24.29 3.06
C ASP A 24 -4.18 24.64 3.99
N ASN A 25 -4.64 25.89 3.98
CA ASN A 25 -5.81 26.31 4.77
C ASN A 25 -7.09 25.62 4.32
N PHE A 26 -7.32 25.50 3.01
CA PHE A 26 -8.45 24.73 2.48
C PHE A 26 -8.31 23.25 2.75
N LEU A 27 -7.13 22.68 2.53
CA LEU A 27 -6.86 21.28 2.82
C LEU A 27 -7.03 20.95 4.30
N SER A 28 -6.71 21.89 5.20
CA SER A 28 -6.88 21.71 6.65
C SER A 28 -8.35 21.53 7.07
N ILE A 29 -9.32 21.92 6.25
CA ILE A 29 -10.74 21.66 6.47
C ILE A 29 -11.06 20.18 6.25
N LEU A 30 -10.31 19.51 5.36
CA LEU A 30 -10.49 18.09 5.12
C LEU A 30 -10.09 17.29 6.37
N PRO A 31 -10.93 16.36 6.84
CA PRO A 31 -10.65 15.59 8.05
C PRO A 31 -9.42 14.69 7.93
N ILE A 32 -8.94 14.46 6.70
CA ILE A 32 -7.82 13.58 6.36
C ILE A 32 -6.50 14.33 6.20
N TYR A 33 -6.51 15.67 6.18
CA TYR A 33 -5.28 16.42 5.94
C TYR A 33 -4.45 16.52 7.22
N HIS A 34 -3.25 15.99 7.16
CA HIS A 34 -2.27 16.06 8.22
C HIS A 34 -0.87 16.31 7.65
N GLY A 35 -0.22 17.35 8.13
CA GLY A 35 1.09 17.78 7.64
C GLY A 35 1.01 18.87 6.58
N SER A 36 2.05 19.01 5.79
CA SER A 36 2.14 19.97 4.68
C SER A 36 1.94 19.28 3.33
N LYS A 37 1.45 20.06 2.37
CA LYS A 37 1.31 19.63 0.99
C LYS A 37 2.65 19.21 0.41
N PHE A 38 2.65 18.08 -0.31
CA PHE A 38 3.84 17.44 -0.88
C PHE A 38 4.93 17.08 0.15
N GLN A 39 4.55 16.86 1.41
CA GLN A 39 5.49 16.62 2.50
C GLN A 39 6.46 15.47 2.21
N ASP A 40 5.97 14.35 1.70
CA ASP A 40 6.81 13.16 1.46
C ASP A 40 7.80 13.40 0.32
N LEU A 41 7.42 14.17 -0.71
CA LEU A 41 8.30 14.56 -1.80
C LEU A 41 9.33 15.58 -1.35
N ARG A 42 8.89 16.63 -0.65
CA ARG A 42 9.79 17.67 -0.08
C ARG A 42 10.86 17.02 0.79
N TYR A 43 10.47 16.09 1.66
CA TYR A 43 11.40 15.39 2.54
C TYR A 43 12.57 14.74 1.78
N VAL A 44 12.29 14.10 0.63
CA VAL A 44 13.31 13.47 -0.20
C VAL A 44 14.25 14.51 -0.82
N PHE A 45 13.70 15.56 -1.43
CA PHE A 45 14.49 16.54 -2.17
C PHE A 45 15.25 17.50 -1.25
N GLU A 46 14.64 17.95 -0.16
CA GLU A 46 15.30 18.83 0.81
C GLU A 46 16.42 18.10 1.56
N TYR A 47 16.25 16.81 1.84
CA TYR A 47 17.32 15.99 2.41
C TYR A 47 18.49 15.80 1.43
N GLY A 48 18.20 15.58 0.15
CA GLY A 48 19.21 15.52 -0.91
C GLY A 48 19.97 16.82 -1.09
N ASP A 49 19.29 17.97 -1.05
CA ASP A 49 19.90 19.30 -1.10
C ASP A 49 20.80 19.56 0.12
N CYS A 50 20.39 19.13 1.30
CA CYS A 50 21.17 19.23 2.51
C CYS A 50 22.50 18.45 2.38
N LEU A 51 22.44 17.20 1.94
CA LEU A 51 23.63 16.36 1.74
C LEU A 51 24.59 16.92 0.69
N ASN A 52 24.08 17.63 -0.32
CA ASN A 52 24.90 18.27 -1.32
C ASN A 52 25.64 19.52 -0.81
N LYS A 53 25.08 20.22 0.19
CA LYS A 53 25.62 21.45 0.75
C LYS A 53 26.54 21.22 1.96
N ILE A 54 26.32 20.14 2.69
CA ILE A 54 27.03 19.83 3.93
C ILE A 54 27.78 18.52 3.71
N SER A 55 29.12 18.60 3.69
CA SER A 55 29.98 17.41 3.54
C SER A 55 29.94 16.43 4.72
N ASN A 56 29.18 16.72 5.76
CA ASN A 56 29.04 15.89 6.96
C ASN A 56 27.60 15.40 7.11
N ASN A 57 27.45 14.15 7.53
CA ASN A 57 26.22 13.39 7.73
C ASN A 57 25.19 13.98 8.73
N ASN A 58 25.29 15.27 9.06
CA ASN A 58 24.43 15.94 10.05
C ASN A 58 23.19 16.61 9.43
N CYS A 59 22.67 16.08 8.32
CA CYS A 59 21.41 16.55 7.77
C CYS A 59 20.25 16.01 8.60
N THR A 60 19.84 16.76 9.59
CA THR A 60 18.61 16.49 10.33
C THR A 60 17.52 17.41 9.79
N PHE A 61 16.56 16.85 9.09
CA PHE A 61 15.37 17.55 8.62
C PHE A 61 14.20 17.19 9.52
N TYR A 62 13.33 18.14 9.81
CA TYR A 62 12.16 17.97 10.64
C TYR A 62 12.42 17.16 11.94
N GLU A 63 12.86 17.84 12.99
CA GLU A 63 12.94 17.29 14.35
C GLU A 63 13.76 15.99 14.50
N ASN A 64 14.95 15.90 13.90
CA ASN A 64 15.84 14.74 14.02
C ASN A 64 15.31 13.43 13.42
N HIS A 65 14.42 13.47 12.44
CA HIS A 65 13.99 12.26 11.74
C HIS A 65 15.07 11.79 10.76
N PRO A 66 15.57 10.55 10.92
CA PRO A 66 16.54 9.99 9.98
C PRO A 66 15.89 9.72 8.62
N PHE A 67 16.71 9.77 7.56
CA PHE A 67 16.23 9.44 6.21
C PHE A 67 15.76 7.97 6.12
N VAL A 68 14.51 7.77 5.73
CA VAL A 68 13.83 6.45 5.76
C VAL A 68 13.55 5.89 4.35
N TYR A 69 14.03 6.55 3.31
CA TYR A 69 13.87 6.10 1.93
C TYR A 69 15.15 5.44 1.42
N PRO A 70 15.05 4.51 0.45
CA PRO A 70 16.22 3.94 -0.22
C PRO A 70 17.13 5.00 -0.84
N GLN A 71 18.44 4.73 -0.85
CA GLN A 71 19.47 5.68 -1.32
C GLN A 71 19.29 6.11 -2.78
N ILE A 72 18.61 5.33 -3.59
CA ILE A 72 18.26 5.71 -4.97
C ILE A 72 17.50 7.04 -5.02
N TRP A 73 16.71 7.37 -3.99
CA TRP A 73 16.02 8.65 -3.91
C TRP A 73 17.00 9.82 -3.73
N LEU A 74 18.10 9.61 -3.02
CA LEU A 74 19.17 10.61 -2.89
C LEU A 74 19.91 10.81 -4.21
N LEU A 75 20.10 9.73 -4.99
CA LEU A 75 20.66 9.87 -6.35
C LEU A 75 19.73 10.68 -7.25
N ILE A 76 18.42 10.43 -7.19
CA ILE A 76 17.43 11.19 -7.96
C ILE A 76 17.44 12.66 -7.55
N SER A 77 17.44 12.97 -6.25
CA SER A 77 17.41 14.34 -5.74
C SER A 77 18.66 15.14 -6.05
N LYS A 78 19.80 14.48 -6.31
CA LYS A 78 21.03 15.16 -6.78
C LYS A 78 20.92 15.73 -8.20
N HIS A 79 20.09 15.10 -9.05
CA HIS A 79 19.99 15.47 -10.48
C HIS A 79 18.69 16.20 -10.81
N ILE A 80 17.69 16.07 -9.95
CA ILE A 80 16.35 16.64 -10.16
C ILE A 80 16.05 17.53 -8.95
N ASN A 81 15.76 18.80 -9.18
CA ASN A 81 15.34 19.71 -8.10
C ASN A 81 13.84 19.48 -7.73
N LEU A 82 13.42 20.06 -6.62
CA LEU A 82 12.04 19.91 -6.10
C LEU A 82 10.99 20.35 -7.13
N PHE A 83 11.23 21.38 -7.93
CA PHE A 83 10.29 21.86 -8.94
C PHE A 83 10.00 20.80 -10.01
N TYR A 84 11.06 20.27 -10.64
CA TYR A 84 10.89 19.18 -11.61
C TYR A 84 10.37 17.90 -10.98
N GLY A 85 10.80 17.58 -9.75
CA GLY A 85 10.26 16.47 -8.97
C GLY A 85 8.75 16.58 -8.78
N THR A 86 8.24 17.78 -8.51
CA THR A 86 6.80 18.05 -8.40
C THR A 86 6.07 17.83 -9.73
N ILE A 87 6.63 18.33 -10.84
CA ILE A 87 6.04 18.11 -12.18
C ILE A 87 5.95 16.62 -12.51
N PHE A 88 7.05 15.87 -12.30
CA PHE A 88 7.04 14.41 -12.51
C PHE A 88 6.02 13.71 -11.63
N TYR A 89 5.91 14.12 -10.37
CA TYR A 89 4.91 13.56 -9.47
C TYR A 89 3.48 13.80 -9.99
N LEU A 90 3.15 14.99 -10.46
CA LEU A 90 1.85 15.31 -11.05
C LEU A 90 1.54 14.44 -12.27
N LEU A 91 2.53 14.18 -13.12
CA LEU A 91 2.38 13.22 -14.23
C LEU A 91 2.07 11.80 -13.71
N PHE A 92 2.73 11.34 -12.64
CA PHE A 92 2.42 10.05 -12.03
C PHE A 92 1.01 10.02 -11.43
N VAL A 93 0.54 11.09 -10.79
CA VAL A 93 -0.85 11.17 -10.29
C VAL A 93 -1.85 11.04 -11.44
N PHE A 94 -1.59 11.71 -12.57
CA PHE A 94 -2.44 11.60 -13.74
C PHE A 94 -2.44 10.18 -14.34
N LEU A 95 -1.27 9.54 -14.44
CA LEU A 95 -1.15 8.14 -14.86
C LEU A 95 -1.88 7.19 -13.89
N TYR A 96 -1.76 7.43 -12.59
CA TYR A 96 -2.48 6.68 -11.56
C TYR A 96 -4.00 6.76 -11.74
N LEU A 97 -4.54 7.95 -12.03
CA LEU A 97 -5.95 8.14 -12.35
C LEU A 97 -6.37 7.31 -13.59
N ILE A 98 -5.61 7.42 -14.69
CA ILE A 98 -5.93 6.67 -15.91
C ILE A 98 -5.91 5.17 -15.66
N ILE A 99 -4.85 4.65 -15.00
CA ILE A 99 -4.70 3.24 -14.70
C ILE A 99 -5.85 2.75 -13.82
N SER A 100 -6.20 3.50 -12.78
CA SER A 100 -7.30 3.14 -11.88
C SER A 100 -8.63 3.06 -12.63
N ILE A 101 -8.95 4.01 -13.52
CA ILE A 101 -10.16 3.95 -14.36
C ILE A 101 -10.13 2.73 -15.28
N VAL A 102 -8.98 2.42 -15.89
CA VAL A 102 -8.84 1.25 -16.77
C VAL A 102 -9.02 -0.06 -16.01
N THR A 103 -8.57 -0.16 -14.76
CA THR A 103 -8.77 -1.36 -13.93
C THR A 103 -10.25 -1.62 -13.62
N PHE A 104 -11.08 -0.58 -13.56
CA PHE A 104 -12.50 -0.68 -13.27
C PHE A 104 -13.39 -0.85 -14.52
N LYS A 105 -12.82 -0.95 -15.73
CA LYS A 105 -13.55 -0.95 -17.02
C LYS A 105 -14.70 -1.98 -17.12
N ASP A 106 -14.52 -3.16 -16.50
CA ASP A 106 -15.44 -4.30 -16.62
C ASP A 106 -16.42 -4.43 -15.44
N ILE A 107 -16.39 -3.46 -14.49
CA ILE A 107 -17.24 -3.46 -13.31
C ILE A 107 -18.58 -2.74 -13.62
N ASN A 108 -19.69 -3.36 -13.24
CA ASN A 108 -21.00 -2.69 -13.28
C ASN A 108 -20.98 -1.47 -12.34
N LYS A 109 -21.61 -0.35 -12.77
CA LYS A 109 -21.55 0.93 -12.03
C LYS A 109 -20.12 1.39 -11.76
N LYS A 110 -19.19 1.12 -12.70
CA LYS A 110 -17.75 1.34 -12.58
C LYS A 110 -17.37 2.75 -12.10
N TYR A 111 -18.07 3.78 -12.54
CA TYR A 111 -17.76 5.16 -12.17
C TYR A 111 -18.04 5.44 -10.70
N ILE A 112 -19.12 4.91 -10.13
CA ILE A 112 -19.45 5.07 -8.71
C ILE A 112 -18.40 4.34 -7.86
N TYR A 113 -18.13 3.06 -8.17
CA TYR A 113 -17.13 2.30 -7.44
C TYR A 113 -15.73 2.90 -7.59
N HIS A 114 -15.35 3.28 -8.83
CA HIS A 114 -14.08 3.95 -9.04
C HIS A 114 -13.99 5.22 -8.18
N PHE A 115 -15.00 6.08 -8.19
CA PHE A 115 -15.03 7.30 -7.39
C PHE A 115 -14.84 6.99 -5.90
N LEU A 116 -15.63 6.07 -5.35
CA LEU A 116 -15.59 5.72 -3.93
C LEU A 116 -14.25 5.13 -3.48
N PHE A 117 -13.56 4.39 -4.34
CA PHE A 117 -12.27 3.79 -4.01
C PHE A 117 -11.09 4.73 -4.31
N PHE A 118 -11.11 5.40 -5.46
CA PHE A 118 -10.03 6.29 -5.88
C PHE A 118 -9.97 7.59 -5.05
N PHE A 119 -11.13 8.19 -4.76
CA PHE A 119 -11.23 9.38 -3.91
C PHE A 119 -11.47 9.03 -2.43
N SER A 120 -11.13 7.82 -2.02
CA SER A 120 -11.14 7.47 -0.61
C SER A 120 -10.14 8.34 0.18
N PRO A 121 -10.38 8.60 1.46
CA PRO A 121 -9.49 9.38 2.33
C PRO A 121 -8.02 8.95 2.23
N VAL A 122 -7.75 7.65 2.21
CA VAL A 122 -6.40 7.10 2.08
C VAL A 122 -5.73 7.52 0.76
N SER A 123 -6.44 7.40 -0.36
CA SER A 123 -5.90 7.78 -1.67
C SER A 123 -5.71 9.28 -1.80
N VAL A 124 -6.65 10.09 -1.29
CA VAL A 124 -6.55 11.55 -1.29
C VAL A 124 -5.36 12.01 -0.45
N LEU A 125 -5.18 11.46 0.75
CA LEU A 125 -4.03 11.78 1.60
C LEU A 125 -2.70 11.43 0.91
N LEU A 126 -2.63 10.26 0.28
CA LEU A 126 -1.45 9.84 -0.47
C LEU A 126 -1.12 10.81 -1.61
N ILE A 127 -2.12 11.28 -2.35
CA ILE A 127 -1.94 12.24 -3.45
C ILE A 127 -1.46 13.59 -2.91
N ILE A 128 -2.10 14.12 -1.85
CA ILE A 128 -1.76 15.42 -1.28
C ILE A 128 -0.33 15.41 -0.70
N ARG A 129 0.07 14.34 -0.03
CA ARG A 129 1.42 14.21 0.55
C ARG A 129 2.51 13.92 -0.49
N ALA A 130 2.14 13.63 -1.72
CA ALA A 130 3.06 13.20 -2.79
C ALA A 130 3.85 11.95 -2.42
N ASN A 131 3.13 10.92 -1.92
CA ASN A 131 3.77 9.69 -1.50
C ASN A 131 4.16 8.80 -2.68
N ASN A 132 5.35 8.24 -2.60
CA ASN A 132 5.96 7.42 -3.67
C ASN A 132 5.22 6.10 -3.95
N ASP A 133 4.26 5.70 -3.12
CA ASP A 133 3.48 4.49 -3.34
C ASP A 133 2.64 4.55 -4.62
N ILE A 134 2.31 5.76 -5.11
CA ILE A 134 1.71 5.95 -6.45
C ILE A 134 2.63 5.40 -7.54
N ILE A 135 3.92 5.68 -7.46
CA ILE A 135 4.91 5.22 -8.45
C ILE A 135 4.98 3.68 -8.41
N ILE A 136 5.02 3.09 -7.22
CA ILE A 136 5.03 1.63 -7.07
C ILE A 136 3.76 1.00 -7.62
N PHE A 137 2.59 1.61 -7.40
CA PHE A 137 1.33 1.16 -7.97
C PHE A 137 1.38 1.12 -9.50
N ILE A 138 1.86 2.20 -10.13
CA ILE A 138 2.01 2.31 -11.59
C ILE A 138 2.98 1.26 -12.11
N LEU A 139 4.16 1.14 -11.49
CA LEU A 139 5.17 0.14 -11.87
C LEU A 139 4.64 -1.28 -11.74
N THR A 140 3.89 -1.57 -10.67
CA THR A 140 3.25 -2.88 -10.49
C THR A 140 2.23 -3.17 -11.58
N TYR A 141 1.41 -2.21 -11.95
CA TYR A 141 0.45 -2.36 -13.04
C TYR A 141 1.13 -2.59 -14.39
N LEU A 142 2.17 -1.81 -14.71
CA LEU A 142 2.96 -1.96 -15.94
C LEU A 142 3.67 -3.33 -16.00
N LEU A 143 4.32 -3.72 -14.88
CA LEU A 143 4.94 -5.03 -14.73
C LEU A 143 3.96 -6.15 -15.09
N ILE A 144 2.76 -6.11 -14.52
CA ILE A 144 1.74 -7.15 -14.77
C ILE A 144 1.28 -7.13 -16.22
N THR A 145 1.07 -5.94 -16.78
CA THR A 145 0.62 -5.79 -18.17
C THR A 145 1.64 -6.37 -19.13
N LEU A 146 2.93 -6.16 -18.91
CA LEU A 146 4.00 -6.72 -19.71
C LEU A 146 4.18 -8.23 -19.45
N LEU A 147 4.05 -8.69 -18.22
CA LEU A 147 4.20 -10.11 -17.87
C LEU A 147 3.13 -11.02 -18.51
N LYS A 148 1.99 -10.47 -18.94
CA LYS A 148 0.99 -11.21 -19.71
C LYS A 148 1.57 -11.79 -21.01
N ASN A 149 2.52 -11.09 -21.61
CA ASN A 149 3.24 -11.52 -22.80
C ASN A 149 4.66 -11.96 -22.39
N ASN A 150 4.95 -13.25 -22.55
CA ASN A 150 6.25 -13.82 -22.18
C ASN A 150 7.45 -13.16 -22.90
N LYS A 151 7.23 -12.51 -24.07
CA LYS A 151 8.27 -11.76 -24.78
C LYS A 151 8.85 -10.61 -23.94
N PHE A 152 8.05 -10.00 -23.08
CA PHE A 152 8.46 -8.84 -22.25
C PHE A 152 8.86 -9.23 -20.82
N ARG A 153 9.12 -10.52 -20.57
CA ARG A 153 9.43 -11.01 -19.21
C ARG A 153 10.66 -10.35 -18.59
N VAL A 154 11.71 -10.12 -19.38
CA VAL A 154 12.92 -9.42 -18.92
C VAL A 154 12.62 -7.97 -18.55
N ILE A 155 11.86 -7.26 -19.38
CA ILE A 155 11.45 -5.87 -19.09
C ILE A 155 10.57 -5.84 -17.84
N SER A 156 9.65 -6.78 -17.66
CA SER A 156 8.85 -6.90 -16.45
C SER A 156 9.72 -7.12 -15.22
N PHE A 157 10.77 -7.92 -15.34
CA PHE A 157 11.73 -8.13 -14.25
C PHE A 157 12.52 -6.86 -13.94
N SER A 158 12.96 -6.11 -14.94
CA SER A 158 13.64 -4.82 -14.73
C SER A 158 12.73 -3.82 -14.02
N LEU A 159 11.43 -3.76 -14.36
CA LEU A 159 10.46 -2.94 -13.63
C LEU A 159 10.28 -3.41 -12.18
N PHE A 160 10.31 -4.72 -11.94
CA PHE A 160 10.30 -5.27 -10.58
C PHE A 160 11.51 -4.81 -9.78
N ILE A 161 12.73 -4.96 -10.32
CA ILE A 161 13.96 -4.52 -9.65
C ILE A 161 13.91 -3.01 -9.37
N PHE A 162 13.49 -2.21 -10.33
CA PHE A 162 13.34 -0.77 -10.14
C PHE A 162 12.34 -0.43 -9.05
N SER A 163 11.18 -1.09 -9.02
CA SER A 163 10.17 -0.98 -7.97
C SER A 163 10.74 -1.31 -6.58
N TYR A 164 11.55 -2.37 -6.50
CA TYR A 164 12.20 -2.83 -5.28
C TYR A 164 13.25 -1.82 -4.78
N LEU A 165 14.04 -1.24 -5.67
CA LEU A 165 15.02 -0.20 -5.33
C LEU A 165 14.34 1.09 -4.83
N LEU A 166 13.16 1.42 -5.34
CA LEU A 166 12.39 2.58 -4.86
C LEU A 166 11.70 2.34 -3.52
N LYS A 167 11.24 1.11 -3.25
CA LYS A 167 10.51 0.75 -2.02
C LYS A 167 10.72 -0.73 -1.69
N ILE A 168 11.32 -1.00 -0.56
CA ILE A 168 11.74 -2.35 -0.13
C ILE A 168 10.59 -3.36 -0.09
N TYR A 169 9.38 -2.95 0.31
CA TYR A 169 8.25 -3.87 0.42
C TYR A 169 7.82 -4.50 -0.90
N SER A 170 8.18 -3.92 -2.05
CA SER A 170 7.89 -4.50 -3.36
C SER A 170 8.74 -5.74 -3.67
N ILE A 171 9.70 -6.09 -2.81
CA ILE A 171 10.53 -7.31 -2.90
C ILE A 171 9.69 -8.57 -3.11
N PHE A 172 8.52 -8.65 -2.49
CA PHE A 172 7.64 -9.81 -2.57
C PHE A 172 6.97 -9.99 -3.93
N LEU A 173 7.02 -8.99 -4.82
CA LEU A 173 6.53 -9.11 -6.19
C LEU A 173 7.35 -10.13 -7.02
N ILE A 174 8.54 -10.53 -6.55
CA ILE A 174 9.30 -11.62 -7.16
C ILE A 174 8.47 -12.90 -7.27
N LEU A 175 7.58 -13.17 -6.32
CA LEU A 175 6.73 -14.34 -6.30
C LEU A 175 5.85 -14.46 -7.55
N ILE A 176 5.51 -13.34 -8.21
CA ILE A 176 4.66 -13.33 -9.41
C ILE A 176 5.33 -14.08 -10.58
N PHE A 177 6.66 -14.10 -10.61
CA PHE A 177 7.43 -14.77 -11.65
C PHE A 177 7.43 -16.31 -11.50
N PHE A 178 6.95 -16.85 -10.36
CA PHE A 178 6.93 -18.27 -10.02
C PHE A 178 5.53 -18.83 -9.73
N ILE A 179 4.47 -18.13 -10.14
CA ILE A 179 3.10 -18.55 -9.82
C ILE A 179 2.65 -19.81 -10.55
N LYS A 180 3.19 -20.09 -11.73
CA LYS A 180 2.79 -21.23 -12.57
C LYS A 180 3.88 -22.29 -12.58
N LYS A 181 3.48 -23.57 -12.67
CA LYS A 181 4.43 -24.69 -12.78
C LYS A 181 5.44 -24.50 -13.90
N LYS A 182 4.99 -24.01 -15.08
CA LYS A 182 5.86 -23.72 -16.24
C LYS A 182 6.84 -22.56 -16.03
N ASP A 183 6.64 -21.76 -14.95
CA ASP A 183 7.53 -20.66 -14.62
C ASP A 183 8.80 -21.15 -13.89
N PHE A 184 8.81 -22.41 -13.43
CA PHE A 184 10.01 -23.05 -12.87
C PHE A 184 10.92 -23.54 -13.98
N ASN A 185 11.64 -22.62 -14.62
CA ASN A 185 12.57 -22.86 -15.72
C ASN A 185 13.89 -22.10 -15.50
N ILE A 186 14.93 -22.51 -16.23
CA ILE A 186 16.29 -22.00 -16.06
C ILE A 186 16.37 -20.47 -16.21
N LYS A 187 15.56 -19.86 -17.08
CA LYS A 187 15.52 -18.40 -17.28
C LYS A 187 15.05 -17.67 -16.02
N ASN A 188 14.05 -18.21 -15.32
CA ASN A 188 13.55 -17.61 -14.09
C ASN A 188 14.50 -17.84 -12.92
N TYR A 189 15.19 -18.98 -12.86
CA TYR A 189 16.25 -19.17 -11.88
C TYR A 189 17.41 -18.21 -12.09
N PHE A 190 17.74 -17.89 -13.35
CA PHE A 190 18.72 -16.83 -13.63
C PHE A 190 18.23 -15.43 -13.18
N LEU A 191 16.98 -15.09 -13.41
CA LEU A 191 16.40 -13.86 -12.87
C LEU A 191 16.40 -13.82 -11.33
N LEU A 192 16.13 -14.97 -10.69
CA LEU A 192 16.22 -15.10 -9.23
C LEU A 192 17.66 -14.89 -8.73
N LEU A 193 18.65 -15.40 -9.46
CA LEU A 193 20.06 -15.20 -9.11
C LEU A 193 20.42 -13.69 -9.17
N ILE A 194 20.01 -13.00 -10.24
CA ILE A 194 20.21 -11.54 -10.34
C ILE A 194 19.56 -10.83 -9.16
N PHE A 195 18.34 -11.22 -8.80
CA PHE A 195 17.64 -10.64 -7.66
C PHE A 195 18.38 -10.85 -6.34
N ILE A 196 18.92 -12.04 -6.10
CA ILE A 196 19.73 -12.37 -4.91
C ILE A 196 20.98 -11.48 -4.85
N ILE A 197 21.68 -11.31 -5.98
CA ILE A 197 22.85 -10.44 -6.08
C ILE A 197 22.49 -8.99 -5.75
N VAL A 198 21.43 -8.45 -6.36
CA VAL A 198 20.95 -7.09 -6.06
C VAL A 198 20.60 -6.95 -4.59
N THR A 199 19.87 -7.92 -4.00
CA THR A 199 19.50 -7.89 -2.59
C THR A 199 20.72 -7.93 -1.67
N TYR A 200 21.74 -8.70 -2.01
CA TYR A 200 22.99 -8.75 -1.25
C TYR A 200 23.68 -7.38 -1.15
N PHE A 201 23.76 -6.65 -2.25
CA PHE A 201 24.32 -5.29 -2.23
C PHE A 201 23.52 -4.27 -1.42
N PHE A 202 22.21 -4.47 -1.30
CA PHE A 202 21.31 -3.57 -0.57
C PHE A 202 20.95 -4.06 0.84
N ILE A 203 21.51 -5.19 1.31
CA ILE A 203 21.10 -5.82 2.58
C ILE A 203 21.30 -4.88 3.79
N ASN A 204 22.41 -4.16 3.83
CA ASN A 204 22.71 -3.25 4.95
C ASN A 204 21.72 -2.10 5.00
N GLU A 205 21.39 -1.53 3.85
CA GLU A 205 20.40 -0.46 3.73
C GLU A 205 19.01 -0.93 4.17
N ILE A 206 18.61 -2.14 3.75
CA ILE A 206 17.34 -2.76 4.17
C ILE A 206 17.26 -2.90 5.70
N LEU A 207 18.35 -3.36 6.31
CA LEU A 207 18.41 -3.56 7.75
C LEU A 207 18.35 -2.22 8.52
N GLU A 208 19.00 -1.18 8.04
CA GLU A 208 18.97 0.15 8.64
C GLU A 208 17.57 0.77 8.56
N ILE A 209 16.96 0.76 7.39
CA ILE A 209 15.60 1.27 7.20
C ILE A 209 14.61 0.52 8.09
N ASN A 210 14.71 -0.81 8.19
CA ASN A 210 13.86 -1.61 9.07
C ASN A 210 14.00 -1.25 10.55
N LYS A 211 15.22 -0.96 11.03
CA LYS A 211 15.42 -0.53 12.41
C LYS A 211 14.69 0.76 12.73
N ILE A 212 14.62 1.68 11.75
CA ILE A 212 13.93 2.97 11.90
C ILE A 212 12.42 2.77 11.90
N TYR A 213 11.89 2.03 10.93
CA TYR A 213 10.45 1.80 10.81
C TYR A 213 9.84 1.04 11.99
N ASN A 214 10.56 0.07 12.55
CA ASN A 214 10.06 -0.71 13.67
C ASN A 214 9.86 0.09 14.97
N LYS A 215 10.39 1.31 15.04
CA LYS A 215 10.18 2.21 16.18
C LYS A 215 8.90 3.05 16.06
N SER A 216 8.31 3.17 14.87
CA SER A 216 7.12 3.99 14.65
C SER A 216 5.84 3.25 15.03
N LYS A 217 5.24 3.63 16.17
CA LYS A 217 3.95 3.12 16.65
C LYS A 217 2.89 4.18 16.37
N LEU A 218 2.34 4.18 15.17
CA LEU A 218 1.46 5.25 14.72
C LEU A 218 -0.01 4.82 14.70
N VAL A 219 -0.91 5.73 15.04
CA VAL A 219 -2.37 5.55 14.93
C VAL A 219 -2.79 5.25 13.48
N ALA A 220 -2.13 5.92 12.52
CA ALA A 220 -2.34 5.73 11.09
C ALA A 220 -1.51 4.58 10.50
N SER A 221 -1.31 3.48 11.24
CA SER A 221 -0.49 2.35 10.79
C SER A 221 -1.31 1.27 10.11
N TYR A 222 -0.76 0.75 9.02
CA TYR A 222 -1.19 -0.49 8.38
C TYR A 222 -0.26 -1.62 8.83
N SER A 223 -0.65 -2.35 9.87
CA SER A 223 0.15 -3.43 10.46
C SER A 223 -0.68 -4.33 11.34
N SER A 224 -0.46 -5.64 11.24
CA SER A 224 -1.06 -6.62 12.16
C SER A 224 -0.50 -6.53 13.57
N ALA A 225 0.71 -5.98 13.75
CA ALA A 225 1.32 -5.76 15.06
C ALA A 225 0.56 -4.74 15.91
N LEU A 226 -0.21 -3.85 15.30
CA LEU A 226 -0.94 -2.79 16.01
C LEU A 226 -1.91 -3.34 17.06
N ILE A 227 -2.62 -4.43 16.77
CA ILE A 227 -3.55 -5.03 17.72
C ILE A 227 -2.81 -5.58 18.95
N PHE A 228 -1.63 -6.16 18.77
CA PHE A 228 -0.81 -6.65 19.87
C PHE A 228 -0.20 -5.51 20.68
N ASP A 229 0.15 -4.40 20.03
CA ASP A 229 0.58 -3.18 20.74
C ASP A 229 -0.56 -2.61 21.58
N LEU A 230 -1.80 -2.59 21.09
CA LEU A 230 -2.97 -2.16 21.84
C LEU A 230 -3.22 -3.08 23.05
N PHE A 231 -3.04 -4.39 22.92
CA PHE A 231 -3.13 -5.32 24.04
C PHE A 231 -2.04 -5.06 25.09
N ASN A 232 -0.77 -4.91 24.67
CA ASN A 232 0.31 -4.57 25.60
C ASN A 232 0.04 -3.29 26.36
N TYR A 233 -0.62 -2.37 25.69
CA TYR A 233 -0.96 -1.08 26.19
C TYR A 233 -2.10 -1.12 27.24
N LEU A 234 -3.10 -1.99 27.08
CA LEU A 234 -4.18 -2.21 28.06
C LEU A 234 -3.69 -2.92 29.35
N ASN A 235 -2.37 -2.92 29.62
CA ASN A 235 -1.75 -3.51 30.81
C ASN A 235 -2.11 -4.99 31.05
N PHE A 236 -2.22 -5.78 29.99
CA PHE A 236 -2.21 -7.24 30.16
C PHE A 236 -0.89 -7.67 30.82
N LYS A 237 -0.98 -8.54 31.83
CA LYS A 237 0.17 -9.03 32.65
C LYS A 237 1.33 -9.60 31.82
N PHE A 238 1.11 -9.94 30.55
CA PHE A 238 2.11 -10.46 29.65
C PHE A 238 2.46 -9.44 28.56
N LYS A 239 3.72 -8.97 28.53
CA LYS A 239 4.22 -8.17 27.43
C LYS A 239 4.42 -9.05 26.19
N ILE A 240 3.60 -8.85 25.19
CA ILE A 240 3.66 -9.58 23.92
C ILE A 240 4.65 -8.86 22.99
N ASN A 241 5.58 -9.62 22.36
CA ASN A 241 6.34 -9.07 21.26
C ASN A 241 5.43 -8.99 20.01
N ALA A 242 4.88 -7.79 19.77
CA ALA A 242 3.88 -7.55 18.75
C ALA A 242 4.33 -7.95 17.35
N GLU A 243 5.61 -7.74 17.01
CA GLU A 243 6.16 -8.10 15.69
C GLU A 243 6.29 -9.61 15.51
N LEU A 244 6.78 -10.30 16.55
CA LEU A 244 6.89 -11.75 16.52
C LEU A 244 5.52 -12.40 16.37
N PHE A 245 4.54 -11.95 17.15
CA PHE A 245 3.17 -12.46 17.07
C PHE A 245 2.50 -12.15 15.75
N SER A 246 2.76 -10.98 15.15
CA SER A 246 2.33 -10.64 13.80
C SER A 246 2.85 -11.66 12.77
N ARG A 247 4.14 -11.99 12.79
CA ARG A 247 4.76 -12.98 11.88
C ARG A 247 4.24 -14.40 12.11
N ILE A 248 4.08 -14.81 13.36
CA ILE A 248 3.47 -16.11 13.72
C ILE A 248 2.03 -16.18 13.20
N SER A 249 1.27 -15.11 13.34
CA SER A 249 -0.11 -15.03 12.83
C SER A 249 -0.18 -15.24 11.32
N LEU A 250 0.77 -14.69 10.54
CA LEU A 250 0.86 -14.94 9.10
C LEU A 250 1.03 -16.44 8.82
N LEU A 251 1.93 -17.11 9.53
CA LEU A 251 2.16 -18.54 9.35
C LEU A 251 0.92 -19.35 9.68
N ILE A 252 0.25 -19.05 10.81
CA ILE A 252 -0.98 -19.73 11.24
C ILE A 252 -2.09 -19.52 10.19
N VAL A 253 -2.35 -18.28 9.76
CA VAL A 253 -3.40 -17.99 8.78
C VAL A 253 -3.11 -18.66 7.45
N THR A 254 -1.84 -18.67 7.02
CA THR A 254 -1.44 -19.36 5.80
C THR A 254 -1.67 -20.88 5.92
N ALA A 255 -1.25 -21.51 7.02
CA ALA A 255 -1.50 -22.93 7.28
C ALA A 255 -3.00 -23.27 7.29
N LEU A 256 -3.80 -22.46 8.00
CA LEU A 256 -5.28 -22.61 8.02
C LEU A 256 -5.89 -22.44 6.63
N SER A 257 -5.33 -21.61 5.77
CA SER A 257 -5.84 -21.45 4.41
C SER A 257 -5.75 -22.75 3.60
N PHE A 258 -4.79 -23.63 3.88
CA PHE A 258 -4.64 -24.94 3.23
C PHE A 258 -5.60 -26.00 3.77
N SER A 259 -6.25 -25.76 4.91
CA SER A 259 -7.32 -26.64 5.37
C SER A 259 -8.50 -26.63 4.40
N LYS A 260 -9.34 -27.68 4.41
CA LYS A 260 -10.42 -27.92 3.42
C LYS A 260 -11.54 -26.88 3.40
N LEU A 261 -11.48 -25.84 4.22
CA LEU A 261 -12.61 -24.98 4.60
C LEU A 261 -13.17 -24.06 3.50
N ASN A 262 -12.60 -23.96 2.29
CA ASN A 262 -13.14 -22.99 1.32
C ASN A 262 -13.10 -23.44 -0.13
N LYS A 263 -14.29 -23.79 -0.66
CA LYS A 263 -14.54 -24.02 -2.09
C LYS A 263 -15.16 -22.78 -2.77
N ILE A 264 -14.59 -21.58 -2.57
CA ILE A 264 -15.00 -20.45 -3.41
C ILE A 264 -14.50 -20.72 -4.83
N ASN A 265 -15.41 -20.73 -5.78
CA ASN A 265 -15.05 -20.97 -7.17
C ASN A 265 -14.40 -19.71 -7.79
N CYS A 266 -13.10 -19.60 -7.66
CA CYS A 266 -12.33 -18.44 -8.11
C CYS A 266 -12.01 -18.52 -9.63
N ASN A 267 -13.05 -18.53 -10.48
CA ASN A 267 -12.83 -18.50 -11.93
C ASN A 267 -12.75 -17.04 -12.40
N ILE A 268 -11.54 -16.49 -12.52
CA ILE A 268 -11.29 -15.12 -12.93
C ILE A 268 -10.44 -15.05 -14.20
N SER A 269 -10.52 -13.96 -14.94
CA SER A 269 -9.72 -13.72 -16.14
C SER A 269 -8.22 -13.69 -15.80
N LYS A 270 -7.36 -14.04 -16.77
CA LYS A 270 -5.89 -14.02 -16.57
C LYS A 270 -5.39 -12.64 -16.15
N GLU A 271 -6.02 -11.59 -16.64
CA GLU A 271 -5.67 -10.21 -16.29
C GLU A 271 -5.97 -9.91 -14.82
N ASN A 272 -7.22 -10.12 -14.41
CA ASN A 272 -7.64 -9.88 -13.05
C ASN A 272 -6.95 -10.81 -12.05
N TYR A 273 -6.55 -12.01 -12.49
CA TYR A 273 -5.73 -12.93 -11.70
C TYR A 273 -4.38 -12.34 -11.32
N LEU A 274 -3.61 -11.83 -12.28
CA LEU A 274 -2.28 -11.28 -12.02
C LEU A 274 -2.38 -9.97 -11.21
N LEU A 275 -3.37 -9.12 -11.52
CA LEU A 275 -3.65 -7.89 -10.75
C LEU A 275 -3.99 -8.23 -9.29
N PHE A 276 -4.89 -9.20 -9.08
CA PHE A 276 -5.27 -9.64 -7.75
C PHE A 276 -4.09 -10.15 -6.95
N VAL A 277 -3.31 -11.09 -7.52
CA VAL A 277 -2.20 -11.71 -6.79
C VAL A 277 -1.13 -10.68 -6.43
N SER A 278 -0.79 -9.76 -7.34
CA SER A 278 0.21 -8.73 -7.04
C SER A 278 -0.26 -7.73 -5.97
N GLY A 279 -1.50 -7.25 -6.06
CA GLY A 279 -2.07 -6.38 -5.02
C GLY A 279 -2.16 -7.08 -3.67
N ALA A 280 -2.60 -8.35 -3.65
CA ALA A 280 -2.70 -9.14 -2.43
C ALA A 280 -1.32 -9.44 -1.81
N ILE A 281 -0.30 -9.76 -2.61
CA ILE A 281 1.07 -9.95 -2.12
C ILE A 281 1.53 -8.68 -1.39
N ILE A 282 1.42 -7.49 -2.02
CA ILE A 282 1.87 -6.24 -1.40
C ILE A 282 1.09 -5.96 -0.11
N LEU A 283 -0.23 -6.10 -0.13
CA LEU A 283 -1.06 -5.82 1.05
C LEU A 283 -0.76 -6.78 2.20
N VAL A 284 -0.79 -8.09 1.95
CA VAL A 284 -0.58 -9.10 2.98
C VAL A 284 0.83 -9.00 3.58
N THR A 285 1.86 -8.88 2.73
CA THR A 285 3.23 -8.81 3.23
C THR A 285 3.50 -7.52 3.99
N SER A 286 3.00 -6.38 3.50
CA SER A 286 3.11 -5.10 4.22
C SER A 286 2.38 -5.14 5.57
N PHE A 287 1.23 -5.81 5.64
CA PHE A 287 0.43 -5.90 6.86
C PHE A 287 1.10 -6.76 7.95
N PHE A 288 1.62 -7.93 7.58
CA PHE A 288 2.14 -8.88 8.57
C PHE A 288 3.65 -8.73 8.85
N LEU A 289 4.42 -8.21 7.91
CA LEU A 289 5.89 -8.20 8.02
C LEU A 289 6.47 -6.83 8.33
N SER A 290 5.67 -5.75 8.24
CA SER A 290 6.17 -4.40 8.47
C SER A 290 5.15 -3.52 9.19
N ARG A 291 5.63 -2.40 9.73
CA ARG A 291 4.80 -1.30 10.21
C ARG A 291 4.85 -0.21 9.14
N THR A 292 3.76 -0.02 8.44
CA THR A 292 3.68 0.97 7.35
C THR A 292 2.48 1.87 7.55
N PHE A 293 2.44 2.98 6.80
CA PHE A 293 1.25 3.81 6.75
C PHE A 293 0.14 3.15 5.91
N ASP A 294 -1.10 3.55 6.16
CA ASP A 294 -2.30 3.07 5.44
C ASP A 294 -2.27 3.33 3.93
N TYR A 295 -1.30 4.11 3.41
CA TYR A 295 -1.10 4.31 1.97
C TYR A 295 -1.02 3.02 1.15
N LYS A 296 -0.60 1.91 1.76
CA LYS A 296 -0.60 0.59 1.12
C LYS A 296 -1.99 0.15 0.66
N LEU A 297 -3.05 0.67 1.27
CA LEU A 297 -4.42 0.35 0.90
C LEU A 297 -4.78 0.74 -0.54
N ILE A 298 -3.99 1.61 -1.21
CA ILE A 298 -4.21 1.89 -2.64
C ILE A 298 -4.08 0.66 -3.53
N PHE A 299 -3.27 -0.33 -3.12
CA PHE A 299 -3.12 -1.58 -3.87
C PHE A 299 -4.41 -2.42 -3.90
N ILE A 300 -5.39 -2.09 -3.08
CA ILE A 300 -6.75 -2.61 -3.18
C ILE A 300 -7.36 -2.34 -4.56
N LEU A 301 -7.03 -1.23 -5.22
CA LEU A 301 -7.51 -0.93 -6.57
C LEU A 301 -7.10 -1.99 -7.61
N LEU A 302 -5.99 -2.70 -7.40
CA LEU A 302 -5.59 -3.84 -8.23
C LEU A 302 -6.42 -5.10 -7.94
N ILE A 303 -6.97 -5.22 -6.74
CA ILE A 303 -7.69 -6.41 -6.25
C ILE A 303 -9.17 -6.35 -6.61
N ILE A 304 -9.77 -5.18 -6.55
CA ILE A 304 -11.20 -4.93 -6.73
C ILE A 304 -11.78 -5.57 -8.00
N PRO A 305 -11.15 -5.47 -9.20
CA PRO A 305 -11.69 -6.08 -10.42
C PRO A 305 -11.93 -7.59 -10.29
N ALA A 306 -10.99 -8.30 -9.67
CA ALA A 306 -11.12 -9.73 -9.44
C ALA A 306 -12.25 -10.07 -8.46
N ILE A 307 -12.39 -9.30 -7.36
CA ILE A 307 -13.46 -9.49 -6.37
C ILE A 307 -14.83 -9.29 -7.03
N PHE A 308 -14.98 -8.26 -7.87
CA PHE A 308 -16.24 -8.04 -8.58
C PHE A 308 -16.51 -9.10 -9.65
N GLU A 309 -15.47 -9.64 -10.30
CA GLU A 309 -15.62 -10.76 -11.24
C GLU A 309 -16.08 -12.03 -10.51
N ILE A 310 -15.55 -12.31 -9.31
CA ILE A 310 -16.02 -13.43 -8.46
C ILE A 310 -17.46 -13.18 -8.02
N LYS A 311 -17.78 -11.98 -7.54
CA LYS A 311 -19.14 -11.60 -7.14
C LYS A 311 -20.16 -11.81 -8.24
N LYS A 312 -19.83 -11.51 -9.49
CA LYS A 312 -20.74 -11.70 -10.65
C LYS A 312 -21.04 -13.17 -10.91
N LYS A 313 -20.10 -14.08 -10.59
CA LYS A 313 -20.23 -15.53 -10.82
C LYS A 313 -20.80 -16.27 -9.62
N GLU A 314 -20.49 -15.80 -8.43
CA GLU A 314 -20.97 -16.35 -7.16
C GLU A 314 -21.57 -15.20 -6.34
N ASN A 315 -22.89 -15.14 -6.29
CA ASN A 315 -23.57 -14.14 -5.46
C ASN A 315 -23.46 -14.51 -3.96
N SER A 316 -22.23 -14.59 -3.48
CA SER A 316 -21.90 -14.99 -2.11
C SER A 316 -22.02 -13.81 -1.17
N TYR A 317 -22.74 -14.00 -0.07
CA TYR A 317 -22.83 -13.04 1.06
C TYR A 317 -21.43 -12.66 1.57
N LEU A 318 -20.52 -13.63 1.61
CA LEU A 318 -19.13 -13.41 2.04
C LEU A 318 -18.42 -12.34 1.20
N ILE A 319 -18.59 -12.37 -0.13
CA ILE A 319 -17.98 -11.38 -1.04
C ILE A 319 -18.53 -9.98 -0.78
N ASN A 320 -19.82 -9.85 -0.46
CA ASN A 320 -20.41 -8.57 -0.11
C ASN A 320 -19.84 -8.01 1.20
N ILE A 321 -19.65 -8.86 2.22
CA ILE A 321 -18.99 -8.48 3.47
C ILE A 321 -17.58 -7.97 3.20
N ILE A 322 -16.81 -8.65 2.36
CA ILE A 322 -15.45 -8.23 2.05
C ILE A 322 -15.41 -6.90 1.32
N ILE A 323 -16.28 -6.68 0.34
CA ILE A 323 -16.40 -5.37 -0.33
C ILE A 323 -16.72 -4.26 0.68
N PHE A 324 -17.65 -4.56 1.61
CA PHE A 324 -17.98 -3.62 2.70
C PHE A 324 -16.78 -3.37 3.62
N CYS A 325 -16.06 -4.40 4.05
CA CYS A 325 -14.86 -4.24 4.89
C CYS A 325 -13.79 -3.41 4.19
N ILE A 326 -13.56 -3.64 2.89
CA ILE A 326 -12.62 -2.86 2.08
C ILE A 326 -13.05 -1.39 2.05
N PHE A 327 -14.31 -1.12 1.72
CA PHE A 327 -14.84 0.22 1.70
C PHE A 327 -14.74 0.90 3.08
N ALA A 328 -15.19 0.21 4.12
CA ALA A 328 -15.13 0.71 5.48
C ALA A 328 -13.69 1.05 5.90
N THR A 329 -12.71 0.18 5.60
CA THR A 329 -11.29 0.43 5.93
C THR A 329 -10.75 1.68 5.25
N LEU A 330 -11.08 1.89 3.97
CA LEU A 330 -10.62 3.06 3.21
C LEU A 330 -11.21 4.38 3.71
N TRP A 331 -12.45 4.35 4.21
CA TRP A 331 -13.17 5.56 4.67
C TRP A 331 -13.07 5.78 6.18
N PHE A 332 -12.77 4.74 6.96
CA PHE A 332 -12.66 4.85 8.42
C PHE A 332 -11.51 5.74 8.86
N GLU A 333 -10.49 5.86 8.03
CA GLU A 333 -9.36 6.76 8.25
C GLU A 333 -9.82 8.21 8.42
N ALA A 334 -10.81 8.67 7.63
CA ALA A 334 -11.37 10.01 7.78
C ALA A 334 -11.99 10.22 9.18
N ILE A 335 -12.64 9.20 9.73
CA ILE A 335 -13.24 9.27 11.06
C ILE A 335 -12.16 9.41 12.13
N ILE A 336 -11.08 8.62 12.01
CA ILE A 336 -9.96 8.66 12.95
C ILE A 336 -9.28 10.02 12.92
N PHE A 337 -8.96 10.55 11.74
CA PHE A 337 -8.31 11.86 11.61
C PHE A 337 -9.21 13.00 12.07
N TYR A 338 -10.49 12.96 11.71
CA TYR A 338 -11.46 13.96 12.18
C TYR A 338 -11.54 13.98 13.71
N TYR A 339 -11.66 12.80 14.33
CA TYR A 339 -11.75 12.69 15.77
C TYR A 339 -10.45 13.11 16.47
N SER A 340 -9.27 12.68 15.97
CA SER A 340 -7.98 13.06 16.53
C SER A 340 -7.76 14.57 16.50
N LYS A 341 -8.14 15.22 15.40
CA LYS A 341 -8.10 16.68 15.26
C LYS A 341 -9.03 17.37 16.27
N HIS A 342 -10.25 16.84 16.46
CA HIS A 342 -11.21 17.41 17.41
C HIS A 342 -10.72 17.35 18.87
N ILE A 343 -9.92 16.33 19.21
CA ILE A 343 -9.33 16.21 20.56
C ILE A 343 -7.90 16.79 20.65
N ASN A 344 -7.42 17.46 19.60
CA ASN A 344 -6.05 17.98 19.47
C ASN A 344 -4.96 16.91 19.68
N TYR A 345 -5.22 15.69 19.24
CA TYR A 345 -4.29 14.58 19.38
C TYR A 345 -3.49 14.36 18.08
N ASP A 346 -2.16 14.31 18.21
CA ASP A 346 -1.29 14.04 17.06
C ASP A 346 -1.36 12.56 16.66
N VAL A 347 -1.91 12.28 15.49
CA VAL A 347 -2.01 10.92 14.93
C VAL A 347 -0.65 10.26 14.64
N ASN A 348 0.44 11.03 14.61
CA ASN A 348 1.79 10.50 14.50
C ASN A 348 2.34 10.03 15.85
N LYS A 349 1.69 10.36 16.94
CA LYS A 349 2.04 9.84 18.26
C LYS A 349 1.32 8.53 18.51
N PHE A 350 1.98 7.66 19.23
CA PHE A 350 1.30 6.48 19.78
C PHE A 350 0.32 6.92 20.86
N ILE A 351 -0.81 6.22 20.94
CA ILE A 351 -1.78 6.47 22.01
C ILE A 351 -1.14 6.06 23.33
N TYR A 352 -0.55 7.04 24.06
CA TYR A 352 -0.15 6.84 25.43
C TYR A 352 -1.38 7.02 26.31
N LEU A 353 -1.95 5.92 26.84
CA LEU A 353 -3.09 5.96 27.76
C LEU A 353 -2.66 6.31 29.21
N GLU A 354 -1.44 6.75 29.44
CA GLU A 354 -1.04 7.27 30.75
C GLU A 354 -1.95 8.39 31.25
N GLU A 355 -2.54 9.13 30.33
CA GLU A 355 -3.67 10.01 30.63
C GLU A 355 -4.95 9.18 30.55
N LYS A 356 -5.65 8.96 31.67
CA LYS A 356 -6.99 8.35 31.76
C LYS A 356 -8.08 9.20 31.08
N ASN A 357 -7.75 9.74 29.89
CA ASN A 357 -8.64 10.58 29.13
C ASN A 357 -9.54 9.70 28.24
N ILE A 358 -10.83 9.69 28.54
CA ILE A 358 -11.85 8.90 27.83
C ILE A 358 -11.84 9.15 26.32
N LYS A 359 -11.47 10.38 25.88
CA LYS A 359 -11.37 10.73 24.45
C LYS A 359 -10.24 9.98 23.75
N ILE A 360 -9.10 9.81 24.43
CA ILE A 360 -7.95 9.06 23.91
C ILE A 360 -8.27 7.56 23.88
N VAL A 361 -8.96 7.05 24.92
CA VAL A 361 -9.43 5.65 24.94
C VAL A 361 -10.35 5.37 23.75
N PHE A 362 -11.27 6.28 23.44
CA PHE A 362 -12.18 6.15 22.31
C PHE A 362 -11.42 6.19 20.97
N LEU A 363 -10.40 7.04 20.82
CA LEU A 363 -9.51 7.03 19.65
C LEU A 363 -8.80 5.67 19.48
N GLY A 364 -8.33 5.10 20.60
CA GLY A 364 -7.76 3.75 20.65
C GLY A 364 -8.75 2.68 20.16
N PHE A 365 -9.99 2.76 20.59
CA PHE A 365 -11.06 1.86 20.15
C PHE A 365 -11.32 1.99 18.63
N LEU A 366 -11.42 3.22 18.10
CA LEU A 366 -11.59 3.45 16.66
C LEU A 366 -10.41 2.86 15.86
N THR A 367 -9.19 3.06 16.34
CA THR A 367 -7.97 2.53 15.71
C THR A 367 -7.95 1.01 15.75
N GLY A 368 -8.34 0.39 16.88
CA GLY A 368 -8.45 -1.05 17.03
C GLY A 368 -9.51 -1.64 16.09
N PHE A 369 -10.67 -1.00 15.99
CA PHE A 369 -11.72 -1.43 15.06
C PHE A 369 -11.26 -1.39 13.60
N LYS A 370 -10.60 -0.29 13.17
CA LYS A 370 -9.98 -0.22 11.84
C LYS A 370 -9.01 -1.37 11.61
N ASN A 371 -8.17 -1.67 12.59
CA ASN A 371 -7.20 -2.75 12.47
C ASN A 371 -7.85 -4.13 12.37
N ILE A 372 -8.97 -4.37 13.05
CA ILE A 372 -9.77 -5.61 12.88
C ILE A 372 -10.28 -5.73 11.45
N LEU A 373 -10.78 -4.66 10.85
CA LEU A 373 -11.20 -4.66 9.43
C LEU A 373 -10.02 -4.99 8.50
N GLN A 374 -8.84 -4.44 8.76
CA GLN A 374 -7.62 -4.75 8.01
C GLN A 374 -7.24 -6.23 8.16
N TRP A 375 -7.37 -6.82 9.36
CA TRP A 375 -7.17 -8.24 9.59
C TRP A 375 -8.12 -9.10 8.75
N ILE A 376 -9.41 -8.80 8.77
CA ILE A 376 -10.44 -9.52 7.99
C ILE A 376 -10.07 -9.51 6.50
N ILE A 377 -9.70 -8.34 5.95
CA ILE A 377 -9.32 -8.21 4.54
C ILE A 377 -8.10 -9.06 4.22
N ASN A 378 -7.03 -8.97 5.02
CA ASN A 378 -5.79 -9.67 4.74
C ASN A 378 -5.91 -11.20 4.89
N ILE A 379 -6.64 -11.69 5.89
CA ILE A 379 -6.98 -13.11 6.02
C ILE A 379 -7.73 -13.59 4.77
N PHE A 380 -8.74 -12.85 4.35
CA PHE A 380 -9.50 -13.21 3.17
C PHE A 380 -8.64 -13.21 1.90
N MET A 381 -7.71 -12.25 1.75
CA MET A 381 -6.77 -12.21 0.62
C MET A 381 -5.89 -13.46 0.58
N ILE A 382 -5.41 -13.94 1.73
CA ILE A 382 -4.63 -15.19 1.80
C ILE A 382 -5.46 -16.39 1.32
N PHE A 383 -6.70 -16.53 1.80
CA PHE A 383 -7.59 -17.62 1.38
C PHE A 383 -7.93 -17.56 -0.11
N LEU A 384 -8.23 -16.38 -0.65
CA LEU A 384 -8.48 -16.21 -2.07
C LEU A 384 -7.23 -16.46 -2.93
N CYS A 385 -6.08 -15.92 -2.53
CA CYS A 385 -4.81 -16.15 -3.23
C CYS A 385 -4.54 -17.65 -3.38
N LYS A 386 -4.64 -18.40 -2.29
CA LYS A 386 -4.46 -19.86 -2.33
C LYS A 386 -5.40 -20.52 -3.35
N ASN A 387 -6.70 -20.22 -3.28
CA ASN A 387 -7.69 -20.84 -4.18
C ASN A 387 -7.45 -20.47 -5.65
N ILE A 388 -7.11 -19.22 -5.90
CA ILE A 388 -6.83 -18.68 -7.23
C ILE A 388 -5.53 -19.27 -7.78
N VAL A 389 -4.46 -19.30 -6.97
CA VAL A 389 -3.14 -19.82 -7.39
C VAL A 389 -3.22 -21.30 -7.67
N LEU A 390 -3.76 -22.11 -6.75
CA LEU A 390 -3.86 -23.57 -6.96
C LEU A 390 -4.64 -23.93 -8.21
N LYS A 391 -5.72 -23.22 -8.53
CA LYS A 391 -6.51 -23.46 -9.74
C LYS A 391 -5.76 -23.12 -11.03
N ASN A 392 -4.86 -22.14 -10.99
CA ASN A 392 -4.14 -21.67 -12.17
C ASN A 392 -2.69 -22.21 -12.24
N PHE A 393 -2.20 -22.88 -11.19
CA PHE A 393 -0.85 -23.41 -11.15
C PHE A 393 -0.58 -24.48 -12.21
N ASN A 394 -1.59 -25.33 -12.48
CA ASN A 394 -1.49 -26.44 -13.42
C ASN A 394 -1.87 -26.07 -14.87
N LYS A 395 -2.31 -24.83 -15.11
CA LYS A 395 -2.60 -24.30 -16.44
C LYS A 395 -1.38 -23.58 -17.03
#